data_a69c80a1b66204df5b56893f3194ce6e
#
_entry.id   a69c80a1b66204df5b56893f3194ce6e
#
_cell.length_a   1.000
_cell.length_b   1.000
_cell.length_c   1.000
_cell.angle_alpha   90.00
_cell.angle_beta   90.00
_cell.angle_gamma   90.00
#
_symmetry.space_group_name_H-M   'P 1'
#
loop_
_entity.id
_entity.type
_entity.pdbx_description
1 polymer ?
#
loop_
_entity_poly.entity_id
_entity_poly.type
_entity_poly.pdbx_seq_one_letter_code
_entity_poly.pdbx_strand_id
1 'polypeptide(L)'
;SYKEGAEAVRWECDGSPEYSLEPTSKESRGTEIVLHINEESAEFLDTVRVESILNKFCRFLPVPIKYEDKQINNPTPAWTKKPSELTTEDYQNFYKELYPYNEPPLFWIHLNVDYPFNLTGILYFPKIKQSYEIQKDKIQLYCNQVFVTDEVKDIVPEFLMLLQGVIDSPDIPLNVSRSYLQGDPNVKKINNHITKKVADKLDEIFTKDRPEFEKKWD
;
A
#
# COMPACT_ATOMS: atom_id res chain seq x y z
N SER A 1 -10.41 -17.46 17.52
CA SER A 1 -9.18 -17.63 18.33
C SER A 1 -9.03 -19.09 18.75
N TYR A 2 -7.82 -19.62 18.68
CA TYR A 2 -7.52 -20.99 19.09
C TYR A 2 -7.22 -21.02 20.59
N LYS A 3 -7.87 -21.95 21.28
CA LYS A 3 -7.54 -22.33 22.67
C LYS A 3 -7.29 -23.84 22.67
N GLU A 4 -6.14 -24.25 23.17
CA GLU A 4 -5.78 -25.67 23.26
C GLU A 4 -6.79 -26.46 24.13
N GLY A 5 -7.26 -27.58 23.60
CA GLY A 5 -8.29 -28.41 24.26
C GLY A 5 -9.73 -27.91 24.17
N ALA A 6 -9.98 -26.80 23.45
CA ALA A 6 -11.34 -26.36 23.18
C ALA A 6 -11.89 -27.01 21.91
N GLU A 7 -13.19 -27.32 21.93
CA GLU A 7 -13.91 -27.81 20.74
C GLU A 7 -14.09 -26.70 19.71
N ALA A 8 -14.17 -27.08 18.43
CA ALA A 8 -14.53 -26.15 17.37
C ALA A 8 -16.01 -25.76 17.49
N VAL A 9 -16.33 -24.53 17.06
CA VAL A 9 -17.69 -23.99 17.15
C VAL A 9 -18.10 -23.47 15.78
N ARG A 10 -19.32 -23.80 15.37
CA ARG A 10 -20.00 -23.23 14.21
C ARG A 10 -20.91 -22.11 14.67
N TRP A 11 -20.70 -20.93 14.11
CA TRP A 11 -21.58 -19.77 14.25
C TRP A 11 -22.30 -19.56 12.92
N GLU A 12 -23.60 -19.32 12.95
CA GLU A 12 -24.41 -19.07 11.75
C GLU A 12 -25.41 -17.94 12.04
N CYS A 13 -25.54 -17.02 11.07
CA CYS A 13 -26.45 -15.88 11.13
C CYS A 13 -26.92 -15.54 9.70
N ASP A 14 -28.17 -15.17 9.56
CA ASP A 14 -28.78 -14.75 8.30
C ASP A 14 -28.78 -13.21 8.10
N GLY A 15 -28.11 -12.47 9.00
CA GLY A 15 -28.08 -11.01 9.04
C GLY A 15 -29.12 -10.39 9.98
N SER A 16 -29.99 -11.19 10.61
CA SER A 16 -30.88 -10.77 11.70
C SER A 16 -30.09 -10.60 13.00
N PRO A 17 -30.69 -10.02 14.07
CA PRO A 17 -30.06 -9.99 15.40
C PRO A 17 -29.86 -11.37 16.06
N GLU A 18 -30.49 -12.40 15.50
CA GLU A 18 -30.43 -13.77 16.01
C GLU A 18 -29.27 -14.55 15.32
N TYR A 19 -28.63 -15.41 16.07
CA TYR A 19 -27.59 -16.32 15.56
C TYR A 19 -27.66 -17.67 16.26
N SER A 20 -27.16 -18.69 15.62
CA SER A 20 -26.93 -19.99 16.22
C SER A 20 -25.45 -20.22 16.55
N LEU A 21 -25.19 -20.98 17.60
CA LEU A 21 -23.85 -21.35 18.04
C LEU A 21 -23.86 -22.82 18.44
N GLU A 22 -23.16 -23.67 17.67
CA GLU A 22 -23.19 -25.11 17.85
C GLU A 22 -21.78 -25.69 17.91
N PRO A 23 -21.51 -26.71 18.76
CA PRO A 23 -20.26 -27.45 18.69
C PRO A 23 -20.10 -28.13 17.33
N THR A 24 -18.89 -28.16 16.81
CA THR A 24 -18.56 -28.85 15.55
C THR A 24 -17.19 -29.51 15.62
N SER A 25 -16.86 -30.30 14.63
CA SER A 25 -15.53 -30.89 14.50
C SER A 25 -14.71 -30.14 13.44
N LYS A 26 -13.46 -29.78 13.76
CA LYS A 26 -12.50 -29.21 12.81
C LYS A 26 -11.14 -29.84 13.07
N GLU A 27 -10.61 -30.56 12.09
CA GLU A 27 -9.35 -31.30 12.24
C GLU A 27 -8.12 -30.38 12.32
N SER A 28 -8.16 -29.24 11.61
CA SER A 28 -7.03 -28.28 11.57
C SER A 28 -7.36 -26.98 12.27
N ARG A 29 -6.32 -26.36 12.86
CA ARG A 29 -6.41 -25.01 13.40
C ARG A 29 -6.76 -24.02 12.28
N GLY A 30 -7.68 -23.11 12.56
CA GLY A 30 -8.05 -22.04 11.67
C GLY A 30 -9.53 -21.68 11.75
N THR A 31 -9.94 -20.70 10.99
CA THR A 31 -11.33 -20.24 10.84
C THR A 31 -11.74 -20.42 9.39
N GLU A 32 -12.90 -20.99 9.18
CA GLU A 32 -13.57 -21.07 7.88
C GLU A 32 -14.74 -20.09 7.91
N ILE A 33 -14.86 -19.27 6.86
CA ILE A 33 -15.94 -18.31 6.70
C ILE A 33 -16.66 -18.61 5.40
N VAL A 34 -17.96 -18.89 5.49
CA VAL A 34 -18.84 -19.12 4.33
C VAL A 34 -19.81 -17.95 4.24
N LEU A 35 -19.78 -17.22 3.14
CA LEU A 35 -20.69 -16.13 2.84
C LEU A 35 -21.68 -16.57 1.77
N HIS A 36 -22.97 -16.57 2.12
CA HIS A 36 -24.03 -16.83 1.16
C HIS A 36 -24.38 -15.52 0.43
N ILE A 37 -24.07 -15.49 -0.87
CA ILE A 37 -24.22 -14.29 -1.70
C ILE A 37 -25.65 -14.22 -2.27
N ASN A 38 -26.30 -13.09 -2.11
CA ASN A 38 -27.60 -12.80 -2.72
C ASN A 38 -27.43 -12.38 -4.20
N GLU A 39 -28.55 -12.26 -4.92
CA GLU A 39 -28.55 -11.89 -6.35
C GLU A 39 -27.96 -10.51 -6.60
N GLU A 40 -28.18 -9.53 -5.70
CA GLU A 40 -27.64 -8.16 -5.83
C GLU A 40 -26.12 -8.12 -5.70
N SER A 41 -25.53 -9.09 -5.02
CA SER A 41 -24.09 -9.21 -4.76
C SER A 41 -23.42 -10.30 -5.63
N ALA A 42 -24.10 -10.78 -6.68
CA ALA A 42 -23.60 -11.85 -7.53
C ALA A 42 -22.26 -11.54 -8.22
N GLU A 43 -21.89 -10.26 -8.35
CA GLU A 43 -20.57 -9.84 -8.86
C GLU A 43 -19.39 -10.43 -8.07
N PHE A 44 -19.58 -10.73 -6.78
CA PHE A 44 -18.54 -11.31 -5.93
C PHE A 44 -18.36 -12.83 -6.12
N LEU A 45 -19.15 -13.46 -6.99
CA LEU A 45 -18.95 -14.82 -7.46
C LEU A 45 -18.06 -14.87 -8.71
N ASP A 46 -17.78 -13.73 -9.34
CA ASP A 46 -16.90 -13.62 -10.49
C ASP A 46 -15.43 -13.58 -10.07
N THR A 47 -14.62 -14.51 -10.59
CA THR A 47 -13.19 -14.66 -10.29
C THR A 47 -12.41 -13.38 -10.57
N VAL A 48 -12.65 -12.75 -11.72
CA VAL A 48 -11.92 -11.52 -12.12
C VAL A 48 -12.23 -10.37 -11.17
N ARG A 49 -13.50 -10.27 -10.73
CA ARG A 49 -13.92 -9.27 -9.75
C ARG A 49 -13.26 -9.48 -8.40
N VAL A 50 -13.24 -10.72 -7.90
CA VAL A 50 -12.59 -11.06 -6.62
C VAL A 50 -11.08 -10.80 -6.69
N GLU A 51 -10.39 -11.26 -7.72
CA GLU A 51 -8.96 -11.00 -7.91
C GLU A 51 -8.66 -9.49 -7.97
N SER A 52 -9.47 -8.70 -8.65
CA SER A 52 -9.32 -7.24 -8.72
C SER A 52 -9.40 -6.60 -7.33
N ILE A 53 -10.38 -7.01 -6.51
CA ILE A 53 -10.54 -6.53 -5.13
C ILE A 53 -9.35 -6.92 -4.27
N LEU A 54 -8.94 -8.18 -4.32
CA LEU A 54 -7.80 -8.68 -3.56
C LEU A 54 -6.50 -7.98 -3.97
N ASN A 55 -6.25 -7.78 -5.25
CA ASN A 55 -5.11 -7.03 -5.75
C ASN A 55 -5.11 -5.56 -5.32
N LYS A 56 -6.28 -4.94 -5.21
CA LYS A 56 -6.38 -3.54 -4.77
C LYS A 56 -6.14 -3.38 -3.27
N PHE A 57 -6.79 -4.20 -2.45
CA PHE A 57 -6.85 -3.97 -1.00
C PHE A 57 -5.88 -4.86 -0.21
N CYS A 58 -5.48 -6.00 -0.76
CA CYS A 58 -4.72 -7.02 -0.05
C CYS A 58 -3.30 -7.21 -0.60
N ARG A 59 -2.91 -6.47 -1.64
CA ARG A 59 -1.67 -6.66 -2.41
C ARG A 59 -0.42 -6.79 -1.55
N PHE A 60 -0.35 -6.07 -0.44
CA PHE A 60 0.82 -6.00 0.41
C PHE A 60 0.54 -6.38 1.86
N LEU A 61 -0.59 -7.00 2.16
CA LEU A 61 -0.87 -7.47 3.52
C LEU A 61 0.26 -8.39 4.02
N PRO A 62 0.67 -8.26 5.32
CA PRO A 62 1.84 -8.95 5.87
C PRO A 62 1.61 -10.44 6.13
N VAL A 63 0.57 -11.01 5.55
CA VAL A 63 0.24 -12.44 5.61
C VAL A 63 0.02 -12.97 4.21
N PRO A 64 0.49 -14.20 3.88
CA PRO A 64 0.23 -14.78 2.57
C PRO A 64 -1.27 -14.96 2.31
N ILE A 65 -1.74 -14.46 1.19
CA ILE A 65 -3.12 -14.64 0.73
C ILE A 65 -3.08 -15.51 -0.52
N LYS A 66 -3.80 -16.61 -0.48
CA LYS A 66 -3.98 -17.47 -1.63
C LYS A 66 -5.40 -17.33 -2.15
N TYR A 67 -5.54 -17.23 -3.45
CA TYR A 67 -6.79 -17.35 -4.16
C TYR A 67 -6.68 -18.59 -5.04
N GLU A 68 -7.58 -19.53 -4.82
CA GLU A 68 -7.40 -20.92 -5.24
C GLU A 68 -6.03 -21.41 -4.72
N ASP A 69 -5.13 -21.94 -5.50
CA ASP A 69 -3.81 -22.38 -5.00
C ASP A 69 -2.68 -21.37 -5.23
N LYS A 70 -2.98 -20.20 -5.82
CA LYS A 70 -1.99 -19.18 -6.19
C LYS A 70 -1.90 -18.08 -5.12
N GLN A 71 -0.70 -17.83 -4.62
CA GLN A 71 -0.45 -16.64 -3.80
C GLN A 71 -0.56 -15.39 -4.67
N ILE A 72 -1.40 -14.43 -4.23
CA ILE A 72 -1.75 -13.23 -4.99
C ILE A 72 -1.15 -11.94 -4.41
N ASN A 73 -0.62 -11.99 -3.20
CA ASN A 73 -0.04 -10.82 -2.56
C ASN A 73 1.46 -10.96 -2.32
N ASN A 74 2.12 -9.81 -2.11
CA ASN A 74 3.52 -9.72 -1.69
C ASN A 74 3.59 -9.28 -0.22
N PRO A 75 3.77 -10.19 0.75
CA PRO A 75 3.76 -9.86 2.18
C PRO A 75 5.05 -9.16 2.66
N THR A 76 6.08 -9.12 1.84
CA THR A 76 7.38 -8.49 2.16
C THR A 76 7.83 -7.52 1.07
N PRO A 77 7.04 -6.45 0.82
CA PRO A 77 7.37 -5.50 -0.24
C PRO A 77 8.64 -4.71 0.07
N ALA A 78 9.24 -4.13 -0.96
CA ALA A 78 10.55 -3.49 -0.86
C ALA A 78 10.65 -2.40 0.21
N TRP A 79 9.59 -1.62 0.44
CA TRP A 79 9.62 -0.55 1.45
C TRP A 79 9.69 -1.02 2.91
N THR A 80 9.41 -2.29 3.19
CA THR A 80 9.54 -2.87 4.55
C THR A 80 10.96 -3.27 4.90
N LYS A 81 11.86 -3.30 3.91
CA LYS A 81 13.28 -3.63 4.07
C LYS A 81 14.10 -2.36 4.34
N LYS A 82 15.28 -2.52 4.92
CA LYS A 82 16.18 -1.37 5.08
C LYS A 82 16.80 -0.98 3.73
N PRO A 83 17.08 0.32 3.49
CA PRO A 83 17.73 0.76 2.25
C PRO A 83 19.06 0.04 1.94
N SER A 84 19.80 -0.36 2.97
CA SER A 84 21.07 -1.09 2.83
C SER A 84 20.92 -2.54 2.36
N GLU A 85 19.72 -3.09 2.40
CA GLU A 85 19.39 -4.46 1.99
C GLU A 85 18.88 -4.52 0.54
N LEU A 86 18.69 -3.37 -0.10
CA LEU A 86 18.12 -3.25 -1.44
C LEU A 86 19.15 -2.77 -2.46
N THR A 87 19.12 -3.38 -3.62
CA THR A 87 19.88 -2.98 -4.80
C THR A 87 19.06 -2.03 -5.70
N THR A 88 19.72 -1.39 -6.66
CA THR A 88 19.03 -0.61 -7.71
C THR A 88 17.99 -1.44 -8.45
N GLU A 89 18.30 -2.71 -8.71
CA GLU A 89 17.41 -3.64 -9.40
C GLU A 89 16.14 -3.92 -8.57
N ASP A 90 16.27 -4.07 -7.25
CA ASP A 90 15.12 -4.27 -6.35
C ASP A 90 14.15 -3.08 -6.41
N TYR A 91 14.67 -1.84 -6.41
CA TYR A 91 13.84 -0.65 -6.55
C TYR A 91 13.15 -0.58 -7.91
N GLN A 92 13.84 -0.92 -8.99
CA GLN A 92 13.24 -0.93 -10.34
C GLN A 92 12.20 -2.03 -10.50
N ASN A 93 12.44 -3.22 -9.96
CA ASN A 93 11.48 -4.33 -9.97
C ASN A 93 10.23 -3.97 -9.15
N PHE A 94 10.42 -3.34 -8.00
CA PHE A 94 9.28 -2.88 -7.20
C PHE A 94 8.49 -1.77 -7.91
N TYR A 95 9.15 -0.86 -8.63
CA TYR A 95 8.45 0.12 -9.46
C TYR A 95 7.62 -0.53 -10.57
N LYS A 96 8.17 -1.54 -11.25
CA LYS A 96 7.43 -2.33 -12.25
C LYS A 96 6.27 -3.11 -11.64
N GLU A 97 6.44 -3.61 -10.42
CA GLU A 97 5.35 -4.25 -9.68
C GLU A 97 4.20 -3.27 -9.46
N LEU A 98 4.47 -2.03 -9.04
CA LEU A 98 3.45 -1.01 -8.83
C LEU A 98 2.84 -0.50 -10.15
N TYR A 99 3.67 -0.25 -11.15
CA TYR A 99 3.33 0.43 -12.41
C TYR A 99 3.87 -0.34 -13.62
N PRO A 100 3.25 -1.47 -14.00
CA PRO A 100 3.79 -2.40 -14.99
C PRO A 100 3.92 -1.83 -16.41
N TYR A 101 3.19 -0.74 -16.70
CA TYR A 101 3.17 -0.12 -18.02
C TYR A 101 4.02 1.16 -18.11
N ASN A 102 4.64 1.58 -17.01
CA ASN A 102 5.44 2.80 -16.96
C ASN A 102 6.89 2.55 -17.38
N GLU A 103 7.53 3.59 -17.91
CA GLU A 103 8.96 3.58 -18.12
C GLU A 103 9.70 3.58 -16.77
N PRO A 104 10.96 3.10 -16.71
CA PRO A 104 11.74 3.16 -15.49
C PRO A 104 11.81 4.58 -14.91
N PRO A 105 11.76 4.71 -13.56
CA PRO A 105 11.79 6.01 -12.92
C PRO A 105 13.16 6.68 -13.09
N LEU A 106 13.19 8.00 -13.03
CA LEU A 106 14.44 8.77 -13.08
C LEU A 106 15.34 8.51 -11.87
N PHE A 107 14.72 8.48 -10.70
CA PHE A 107 15.32 8.16 -9.40
C PHE A 107 14.23 7.89 -8.37
N TRP A 108 14.64 7.54 -7.16
CA TRP A 108 13.73 7.25 -6.04
C TRP A 108 14.27 7.72 -4.71
N ILE A 109 13.38 7.82 -3.75
CA ILE A 109 13.66 8.14 -2.36
C ILE A 109 13.07 7.04 -1.50
N HIS A 110 13.90 6.37 -0.71
CA HIS A 110 13.44 5.43 0.30
C HIS A 110 13.25 6.15 1.62
N LEU A 111 12.01 6.16 2.09
CA LEU A 111 11.62 6.70 3.40
C LEU A 111 11.76 5.59 4.44
N ASN A 112 12.50 5.86 5.50
CA ASN A 112 12.65 4.94 6.63
C ASN A 112 12.91 5.77 7.90
N VAL A 113 11.86 6.08 8.63
CA VAL A 113 11.85 6.92 9.82
C VAL A 113 11.12 6.19 10.92
N ASP A 114 11.72 6.12 12.10
CA ASP A 114 11.17 5.48 13.29
C ASP A 114 10.94 6.47 14.46
N TYR A 115 11.47 7.68 14.33
CA TYR A 115 11.29 8.76 15.31
C TYR A 115 11.36 10.13 14.61
N PRO A 116 10.52 11.10 14.95
CA PRO A 116 9.45 11.13 15.98
C PRO A 116 8.09 10.53 15.53
N PHE A 117 8.04 9.92 14.39
CA PHE A 117 6.88 9.20 13.83
C PHE A 117 7.39 8.02 13.01
N ASN A 118 6.55 7.02 12.81
CA ASN A 118 6.88 5.88 11.98
C ASN A 118 6.45 6.16 10.53
N LEU A 119 7.41 6.15 9.62
CA LEU A 119 7.16 6.36 8.20
C LEU A 119 8.11 5.49 7.39
N THR A 120 7.56 4.60 6.61
CA THR A 120 8.30 3.85 5.59
C THR A 120 7.68 4.11 4.22
N GLY A 121 8.40 3.82 3.16
CA GLY A 121 7.89 4.00 1.82
C GLY A 121 8.97 4.17 0.78
N ILE A 122 8.57 4.12 -0.48
CA ILE A 122 9.45 4.44 -1.60
C ILE A 122 8.69 5.38 -2.53
N LEU A 123 9.23 6.57 -2.72
CA LEU A 123 8.72 7.56 -3.66
C LEU A 123 9.59 7.56 -4.92
N TYR A 124 8.97 7.54 -6.07
CA TYR A 124 9.61 7.52 -7.37
C TYR A 124 9.34 8.81 -8.13
N PHE A 125 10.33 9.29 -8.85
CA PHE A 125 10.20 10.35 -9.85
C PHE A 125 9.99 9.69 -11.20
N PRO A 126 8.77 9.72 -11.76
CA PRO A 126 8.48 9.11 -13.06
C PRO A 126 9.09 9.95 -14.17
N LYS A 127 9.39 9.31 -15.29
CA LYS A 127 9.66 10.01 -16.53
C LYS A 127 8.34 10.48 -17.13
N ILE A 128 8.15 11.79 -17.21
CA ILE A 128 6.91 12.39 -17.73
C ILE A 128 6.97 12.37 -19.25
N LYS A 129 5.97 11.75 -19.90
CA LYS A 129 5.77 11.85 -21.34
C LYS A 129 5.03 13.16 -21.67
N GLN A 130 5.35 13.79 -22.78
CA GLN A 130 4.69 15.01 -23.26
C GLN A 130 3.20 14.83 -23.65
N SER A 131 2.58 13.71 -23.35
CA SER A 131 1.15 13.53 -23.56
C SER A 131 0.36 14.17 -22.41
N TYR A 132 -0.62 14.97 -22.75
CA TYR A 132 -1.50 15.74 -21.86
C TYR A 132 -2.37 14.91 -20.90
N GLU A 133 -2.21 13.62 -20.82
CA GLU A 133 -2.82 12.80 -19.81
C GLU A 133 -1.96 12.86 -18.55
N ILE A 134 -2.38 13.69 -17.60
CA ILE A 134 -1.93 13.59 -16.20
C ILE A 134 -2.23 12.18 -15.76
N GLN A 135 -1.20 11.33 -15.76
CA GLN A 135 -1.32 9.93 -15.42
C GLN A 135 -1.93 9.82 -14.01
N LYS A 136 -2.95 9.00 -13.91
CA LYS A 136 -3.68 8.73 -12.65
C LYS A 136 -2.89 7.90 -11.64
N ASP A 137 -1.64 7.59 -11.93
CA ASP A 137 -0.77 6.81 -11.05
C ASP A 137 -0.35 7.67 -9.88
N LYS A 138 -0.97 7.43 -8.75
CA LYS A 138 -0.83 8.22 -7.53
C LYS A 138 0.05 7.53 -6.52
N ILE A 139 0.50 8.28 -5.53
CA ILE A 139 1.08 7.71 -4.33
C ILE A 139 -0.02 6.95 -3.59
N GLN A 140 0.29 5.72 -3.19
CA GLN A 140 -0.60 4.86 -2.42
C GLN A 140 -0.24 4.95 -0.94
N LEU A 141 -1.24 5.19 -0.09
CA LEU A 141 -1.08 5.22 1.35
C LEU A 141 -1.47 3.88 1.96
N TYR A 142 -0.60 3.40 2.82
CA TYR A 142 -0.78 2.21 3.63
C TYR A 142 -0.66 2.54 5.12
N CYS A 143 -1.23 1.67 5.95
CA CYS A 143 -1.03 1.64 7.40
C CYS A 143 -0.73 0.19 7.81
N ASN A 144 0.51 -0.09 8.21
CA ASN A 144 0.98 -1.46 8.48
C ASN A 144 0.68 -2.42 7.31
N GLN A 145 1.03 -2.01 6.09
CA GLN A 145 0.81 -2.74 4.83
C GLN A 145 -0.68 -2.93 4.44
N VAL A 146 -1.62 -2.33 5.18
CA VAL A 146 -3.04 -2.30 4.82
C VAL A 146 -3.32 -1.08 3.96
N PHE A 147 -3.86 -1.27 2.77
CA PHE A 147 -4.21 -0.16 1.87
C PHE A 147 -5.26 0.76 2.49
N VAL A 148 -5.00 2.06 2.49
CA VAL A 148 -5.90 3.10 3.01
C VAL A 148 -6.54 3.88 1.86
N THR A 149 -5.73 4.53 1.03
CA THR A 149 -6.19 5.39 -0.07
C THR A 149 -5.07 5.66 -1.08
N ASP A 150 -5.44 6.06 -2.27
CA ASP A 150 -4.57 6.64 -3.29
C ASP A 150 -4.78 8.17 -3.43
N GLU A 151 -5.59 8.77 -2.59
CA GLU A 151 -5.82 10.21 -2.52
C GLU A 151 -5.03 10.84 -1.35
N VAL A 152 -3.76 11.16 -1.58
CA VAL A 152 -2.82 11.63 -0.54
C VAL A 152 -2.58 13.16 -0.55
N LYS A 153 -3.51 13.94 -1.11
CA LYS A 153 -3.37 15.40 -1.29
C LYS A 153 -3.01 16.17 -0.03
N ASP A 154 -3.49 15.70 1.12
CA ASP A 154 -3.26 16.35 2.41
C ASP A 154 -1.98 15.87 3.12
N ILE A 155 -1.40 14.74 2.66
CA ILE A 155 -0.21 14.10 3.23
C ILE A 155 1.05 14.51 2.48
N VAL A 156 0.94 14.62 1.16
CA VAL A 156 2.03 15.03 0.27
C VAL A 156 1.72 16.42 -0.29
N PRO A 157 2.68 17.36 -0.29
CA PRO A 157 2.48 18.68 -0.87
C PRO A 157 2.02 18.62 -2.32
N GLU A 158 1.16 19.55 -2.73
CA GLU A 158 0.59 19.57 -4.08
C GLU A 158 1.65 19.58 -5.18
N PHE A 159 2.76 20.30 -4.98
CA PHE A 159 3.86 20.35 -5.95
C PHE A 159 4.64 19.03 -6.08
N LEU A 160 4.46 18.08 -5.17
CA LEU A 160 5.02 16.73 -5.23
C LEU A 160 4.01 15.67 -5.71
N MET A 161 2.82 16.08 -6.15
CA MET A 161 1.77 15.15 -6.63
C MET A 161 2.12 14.42 -7.93
N LEU A 162 3.22 14.80 -8.59
CA LEU A 162 3.77 14.07 -9.74
C LEU A 162 4.56 12.81 -9.31
N LEU A 163 4.91 12.70 -8.03
CA LEU A 163 5.57 11.51 -7.50
C LEU A 163 4.61 10.32 -7.50
N GLN A 164 5.19 9.17 -7.69
CA GLN A 164 4.52 7.86 -7.63
C GLN A 164 5.13 7.03 -6.50
N GLY A 165 4.48 5.97 -6.07
CA GLY A 165 5.03 5.06 -5.09
C GLY A 165 4.11 4.76 -3.92
N VAL A 166 4.73 4.49 -2.79
CA VAL A 166 4.05 4.03 -1.58
C VAL A 166 4.53 4.80 -0.37
N ILE A 167 3.60 5.14 0.51
CA ILE A 167 3.84 5.63 1.86
C ILE A 167 3.11 4.70 2.83
N ASP A 168 3.79 4.25 3.86
CA ASP A 168 3.23 3.41 4.92
C ASP A 168 3.54 4.04 6.29
N SER A 169 2.50 4.36 7.05
CA SER A 169 2.63 4.95 8.37
C SER A 169 1.49 4.50 9.29
N PRO A 170 1.82 3.85 10.43
CA PRO A 170 0.83 3.52 11.44
C PRO A 170 0.30 4.75 12.21
N ASP A 171 1.01 5.88 12.13
CA ASP A 171 0.64 7.12 12.80
C ASP A 171 -0.44 7.91 12.02
N ILE A 172 -0.80 7.45 10.83
CA ILE A 172 -1.90 8.00 10.03
C ILE A 172 -3.13 7.14 10.28
N PRO A 173 -4.24 7.70 10.81
CA PRO A 173 -5.41 6.91 11.16
C PRO A 173 -6.12 6.33 9.94
N LEU A 174 -6.60 5.07 10.07
CA LEU A 174 -7.27 4.32 9.01
C LEU A 174 -8.63 4.92 8.58
N ASN A 175 -9.31 5.63 9.49
CA ASN A 175 -10.62 6.25 9.23
C ASN A 175 -10.46 7.71 8.84
N VAL A 176 -10.06 7.94 7.59
CA VAL A 176 -9.66 9.27 7.17
C VAL A 176 -10.77 9.97 6.41
N SER A 177 -11.52 10.84 7.09
CA SER A 177 -12.19 11.94 6.39
C SER A 177 -11.15 13.02 6.07
N ARG A 178 -11.22 13.63 4.89
CA ARG A 178 -10.27 14.68 4.45
C ARG A 178 -10.09 15.80 5.50
N SER A 179 -11.16 16.17 6.22
CA SER A 179 -11.12 17.18 7.26
C SER A 179 -10.27 16.79 8.49
N TYR A 180 -10.12 15.51 8.76
CA TYR A 180 -9.31 15.02 9.88
C TYR A 180 -7.82 15.07 9.56
N LEU A 181 -7.42 14.69 8.34
CA LEU A 181 -6.00 14.69 7.92
C LEU A 181 -5.39 16.09 7.93
N GLN A 182 -6.13 17.11 7.49
CA GLN A 182 -5.64 18.49 7.43
C GLN A 182 -5.31 19.08 8.81
N GLY A 183 -5.96 18.59 9.86
CA GLY A 183 -5.76 19.05 11.25
C GLY A 183 -4.74 18.25 12.05
N ASP A 184 -4.31 17.08 11.58
CA ASP A 184 -3.46 16.17 12.34
C ASP A 184 -2.00 16.67 12.38
N PRO A 185 -1.40 16.87 13.59
CA PRO A 185 -0.02 17.30 13.73
C PRO A 185 1.01 16.34 13.16
N ASN A 186 0.73 15.03 13.14
CA ASN A 186 1.64 14.03 12.59
C ASN A 186 1.64 14.07 11.06
N VAL A 187 0.49 14.26 10.43
CA VAL A 187 0.41 14.46 8.97
C VAL A 187 1.25 15.66 8.55
N LYS A 188 1.21 16.77 9.30
CA LYS A 188 2.01 17.97 9.03
C LYS A 188 3.52 17.70 9.15
N LYS A 189 3.94 16.93 10.16
CA LYS A 189 5.35 16.53 10.34
C LYS A 189 5.82 15.61 9.21
N ILE A 190 4.99 14.63 8.81
CA ILE A 190 5.25 13.72 7.69
C ILE A 190 5.42 14.51 6.40
N ASN A 191 4.50 15.43 6.10
CA ASN A 191 4.56 16.31 4.94
C ASN A 191 5.88 17.10 4.88
N ASN A 192 6.26 17.75 5.96
CA ASN A 192 7.53 18.49 6.06
C ASN A 192 8.75 17.58 5.87
N HIS A 193 8.72 16.39 6.43
CA HIS A 193 9.81 15.43 6.29
C HIS A 193 9.97 14.95 4.85
N ILE A 194 8.87 14.60 4.17
CA ILE A 194 8.87 14.22 2.76
C ILE A 194 9.44 15.35 1.91
N THR A 195 8.95 16.58 2.11
CA THR A 195 9.44 17.77 1.40
C THR A 195 10.95 17.94 1.53
N LYS A 196 11.45 17.83 2.77
CA LYS A 196 12.89 17.93 3.03
C LYS A 196 13.67 16.81 2.35
N LYS A 197 13.22 15.57 2.44
CA LYS A 197 13.89 14.41 1.80
C LYS A 197 13.93 14.53 0.28
N VAL A 198 12.87 15.07 -0.33
CA VAL A 198 12.84 15.34 -1.77
C VAL A 198 13.86 16.42 -2.13
N ALA A 199 13.89 17.53 -1.40
CA ALA A 199 14.86 18.61 -1.62
C ALA A 199 16.31 18.12 -1.44
N ASP A 200 16.61 17.40 -0.36
CA ASP A 200 17.93 16.84 -0.09
C ASP A 200 18.38 15.90 -1.22
N LYS A 201 17.45 15.07 -1.76
CA LYS A 201 17.77 14.14 -2.86
C LYS A 201 18.01 14.86 -4.18
N LEU A 202 17.25 15.88 -4.49
CA LEU A 202 17.47 16.70 -5.68
C LEU A 202 18.82 17.43 -5.62
N ASP A 203 19.16 18.00 -4.46
CA ASP A 203 20.46 18.66 -4.24
C ASP A 203 21.62 17.67 -4.34
N GLU A 204 21.48 16.47 -3.76
CA GLU A 204 22.47 15.39 -3.89
C GLU A 204 22.75 15.03 -5.37
N ILE A 205 21.69 14.80 -6.17
CA ILE A 205 21.83 14.42 -7.58
C ILE A 205 22.46 15.58 -8.36
N PHE A 206 22.00 16.81 -8.14
CA PHE A 206 22.53 18.01 -8.80
C PHE A 206 24.02 18.22 -8.49
N THR A 207 24.43 18.01 -7.23
CA THR A 207 25.81 18.26 -6.81
C THR A 207 26.76 17.15 -7.26
N LYS A 208 26.30 15.88 -7.27
CA LYS A 208 27.15 14.73 -7.63
C LYS A 208 27.42 14.61 -9.12
N ASP A 209 26.40 14.83 -9.94
CA ASP A 209 26.50 14.68 -11.39
C ASP A 209 25.53 15.62 -12.12
N ARG A 210 25.95 16.89 -12.21
CA ARG A 210 25.17 17.94 -12.85
C ARG A 210 24.83 17.63 -14.32
N PRO A 211 25.74 17.12 -15.17
CA PRO A 211 25.41 16.77 -16.56
C PRO A 211 24.34 15.67 -16.66
N GLU A 212 24.41 14.64 -15.81
CA GLU A 212 23.41 13.58 -15.76
C GLU A 212 22.06 14.09 -15.22
N PHE A 213 22.11 15.03 -14.25
CA PHE A 213 20.92 15.72 -13.76
C PHE A 213 20.23 16.51 -14.88
N GLU A 214 20.95 17.38 -15.59
CA GLU A 214 20.41 18.19 -16.68
C GLU A 214 19.80 17.30 -17.79
N LYS A 215 20.47 16.22 -18.17
CA LYS A 215 19.99 15.25 -19.17
C LYS A 215 18.68 14.53 -18.77
N LYS A 216 18.38 14.43 -17.50
CA LYS A 216 17.12 13.82 -17.01
C LYS A 216 15.91 14.75 -17.15
N TRP A 217 16.15 16.06 -17.32
CA TRP A 217 15.11 17.07 -17.43
C TRP A 217 14.89 17.58 -18.87
N ASP A 218 15.75 17.20 -19.83
CA ASP A 218 15.59 17.42 -21.25
C ASP A 218 14.71 16.34 -21.89
#